data_c681ab3e529560be98c8184ace8937a5
#
_entry.id   c681ab3e529560be98c8184ace8937a5
#
_cell.length_a   1.000
_cell.length_b   1.000
_cell.length_c   1.000
_cell.angle_alpha   90.00
_cell.angle_beta   90.00
_cell.angle_gamma   90.00
#
_symmetry.space_group_name_H-M   'P 1'
#
loop_
_entity.id
_entity.type
_entity.pdbx_description
1 polymer ?
#
loop_
_entity_poly.entity_id
_entity_poly.type
_entity_poly.pdbx_seq_one_letter_code
_entity_poly.pdbx_strand_id
1 'polypeptide(L)'
;MKRRDFISLAGMGTTAAFLTGFSTKGYAVPEQRLLEEFMDASQKKRLADIALNAAKAKGATYTDVRIGRYLNQSVVTRDNRVQGVANTESYGVGIRVIANGSWGFAATEKMDNASIAKTAELAVAIAKGNAKLLTEPVQLAPQKGYGEVSWKTPIEKNAFEIPVKEKV
;
A
#
# COMPACT_ATOMS: atom_id res chain seq x y z
N MET A 1 19.37 40.46 -24.66
CA MET A 1 20.08 39.20 -24.37
C MET A 1 19.83 38.22 -25.51
N LYS A 2 20.88 37.80 -26.21
CA LYS A 2 20.71 36.86 -27.35
C LYS A 2 20.58 35.43 -26.80
N ARG A 3 19.79 34.58 -27.47
CA ARG A 3 19.55 33.18 -27.07
C ARG A 3 20.83 32.39 -26.73
N ARG A 4 21.93 32.72 -27.40
CA ARG A 4 23.26 32.10 -27.17
C ARG A 4 23.86 32.46 -25.81
N ASP A 5 23.62 33.66 -25.30
CA ASP A 5 24.17 34.12 -24.00
C ASP A 5 23.43 33.48 -22.83
N PHE A 6 22.13 33.15 -23.00
CA PHE A 6 21.34 32.42 -22.03
C PHE A 6 21.82 30.97 -21.89
N ILE A 7 22.13 30.32 -23.03
CA ILE A 7 22.61 28.91 -23.02
C ILE A 7 24.02 28.81 -22.42
N SER A 8 24.91 29.77 -22.65
CA SER A 8 26.24 29.79 -22.05
C SER A 8 26.18 30.08 -20.55
N LEU A 9 25.27 30.93 -20.07
CA LEU A 9 25.09 31.19 -18.64
C LEU A 9 24.46 30.02 -17.89
N ALA A 10 23.52 29.30 -18.52
CA ALA A 10 22.93 28.08 -17.97
C ALA A 10 23.92 26.91 -17.94
N GLY A 11 24.85 26.84 -18.91
CA GLY A 11 25.89 25.80 -18.97
C GLY A 11 26.98 25.93 -17.92
N MET A 12 27.30 27.13 -17.45
CA MET A 12 28.35 27.32 -16.43
C MET A 12 27.84 27.12 -14.99
N GLY A 13 26.53 27.23 -14.74
CA GLY A 13 25.92 27.04 -13.42
C GLY A 13 25.65 25.57 -13.06
N THR A 14 25.52 24.71 -14.05
CA THR A 14 25.10 23.32 -13.84
C THR A 14 26.24 22.31 -13.78
N THR A 15 27.43 22.63 -14.28
CA THR A 15 28.58 21.69 -14.28
C THR A 15 29.26 21.54 -12.91
N ALA A 16 29.15 22.52 -12.03
CA ALA A 16 29.71 22.41 -10.67
C ALA A 16 28.83 21.67 -9.68
N ALA A 17 27.51 21.62 -9.90
CA ALA A 17 26.56 20.92 -9.03
C ALA A 17 26.38 19.42 -9.36
N PHE A 18 26.75 19.00 -10.58
CA PHE A 18 26.56 17.62 -11.04
C PHE A 18 27.71 16.67 -10.69
N LEU A 19 28.89 17.17 -10.29
CA LEU A 19 30.07 16.33 -10.03
C LEU A 19 30.26 15.93 -8.56
N THR A 20 29.46 16.45 -7.63
CA THR A 20 29.60 16.11 -6.20
C THR A 20 28.45 15.32 -5.60
N GLY A 21 27.43 14.94 -6.38
CA GLY A 21 26.17 14.37 -5.87
C GLY A 21 25.79 12.97 -6.36
N PHE A 22 26.48 12.37 -7.30
CA PHE A 22 26.26 10.95 -7.65
C PHE A 22 27.09 10.04 -6.74
N SER A 23 26.77 10.07 -5.46
CA SER A 23 27.00 8.90 -4.64
C SER A 23 26.11 7.80 -5.22
N THR A 24 26.69 6.82 -5.86
CA THR A 24 26.08 5.55 -6.22
C THR A 24 25.82 4.73 -4.95
N LYS A 25 25.14 5.31 -3.97
CA LYS A 25 24.43 4.53 -2.97
C LYS A 25 23.25 3.94 -3.72
N GLY A 26 23.47 2.73 -4.25
CA GLY A 26 22.36 1.90 -4.69
C GLY A 26 21.30 1.97 -3.60
N TYR A 27 20.06 2.26 -3.99
CA TYR A 27 18.91 2.18 -3.09
C TYR A 27 18.68 0.70 -2.73
N ALA A 28 19.62 0.11 -2.01
CA ALA A 28 19.35 -1.09 -1.25
C ALA A 28 18.44 -0.64 -0.12
N VAL A 29 17.19 -1.05 -0.14
CA VAL A 29 16.33 -0.95 1.04
C VAL A 29 17.09 -1.67 2.14
N PRO A 30 17.42 -1.03 3.28
CA PRO A 30 18.20 -1.67 4.32
C PRO A 30 17.53 -2.99 4.69
N GLU A 31 18.30 -4.06 4.73
CA GLU A 31 17.87 -5.44 4.99
C GLU A 31 16.95 -5.55 6.23
N GLN A 32 17.25 -4.79 7.27
CA GLN A 32 16.45 -4.66 8.48
C GLN A 32 15.04 -4.13 8.25
N ARG A 33 14.81 -3.22 7.29
CA ARG A 33 13.48 -2.70 6.98
C ARG A 33 12.55 -3.70 6.30
N LEU A 34 13.08 -4.71 5.64
CA LEU A 34 12.30 -5.74 4.97
C LEU A 34 11.72 -6.76 5.94
N LEU A 35 12.41 -6.96 7.07
CA LEU A 35 12.05 -7.94 8.10
C LEU A 35 11.29 -7.30 9.28
N GLU A 36 11.40 -5.99 9.47
CA GLU A 36 10.64 -5.30 10.51
C GLU A 36 9.14 -5.38 10.23
N GLU A 37 8.42 -5.84 11.21
CA GLU A 37 6.96 -5.84 11.15
C GLU A 37 6.50 -4.37 11.06
N PHE A 38 5.91 -4.00 9.93
CA PHE A 38 5.43 -2.64 9.64
C PHE A 38 4.57 -2.05 10.78
N MET A 39 3.87 -2.91 11.51
CA MET A 39 2.98 -2.57 12.60
C MET A 39 2.78 -3.81 13.46
N ASP A 40 2.86 -3.66 14.77
CA ASP A 40 2.60 -4.76 15.68
C ASP A 40 1.12 -5.21 15.67
N ALA A 41 0.86 -6.40 16.19
CA ALA A 41 -0.48 -6.99 16.21
C ALA A 41 -1.48 -6.13 17.00
N SER A 42 -1.04 -5.47 18.07
CA SER A 42 -1.90 -4.65 18.92
C SER A 42 -2.34 -3.37 18.22
N GLN A 43 -1.43 -2.75 17.46
CA GLN A 43 -1.71 -1.59 16.63
C GLN A 43 -2.66 -1.94 15.48
N LYS A 44 -2.42 -3.07 14.79
CA LYS A 44 -3.33 -3.57 13.74
C LYS A 44 -4.73 -3.80 14.29
N LYS A 45 -4.83 -4.48 15.45
CA LYS A 45 -6.11 -4.72 16.12
C LYS A 45 -6.83 -3.43 16.49
N ARG A 46 -6.13 -2.47 17.08
CA ARG A 46 -6.71 -1.17 17.45
C ARG A 46 -7.30 -0.44 16.24
N LEU A 47 -6.58 -0.37 15.11
CA LEU A 47 -7.07 0.27 13.89
C LEU A 47 -8.26 -0.48 13.30
N ALA A 48 -8.23 -1.81 13.32
CA ALA A 48 -9.35 -2.63 12.90
C ALA A 48 -10.58 -2.40 13.77
N ASP A 49 -10.44 -2.35 15.11
CA ASP A 49 -11.55 -2.10 16.04
C ASP A 49 -12.18 -0.71 15.79
N ILE A 50 -11.37 0.32 15.51
CA ILE A 50 -11.88 1.66 15.15
C ILE A 50 -12.73 1.59 13.88
N ALA A 51 -12.24 0.92 12.83
CA ALA A 51 -12.97 0.78 11.58
C ALA A 51 -14.28 0.00 11.74
N LEU A 52 -14.23 -1.13 12.47
CA LEU A 52 -15.39 -1.97 12.76
C LEU A 52 -16.47 -1.20 13.53
N ASN A 53 -16.07 -0.47 14.57
CA ASN A 53 -16.99 0.32 15.39
C ASN A 53 -17.61 1.48 14.59
N ALA A 54 -16.82 2.20 13.79
CA ALA A 54 -17.30 3.28 12.95
C ALA A 54 -18.29 2.79 11.88
N ALA A 55 -17.98 1.69 11.21
CA ALA A 55 -18.86 1.08 10.23
C ALA A 55 -20.19 0.61 10.86
N LYS A 56 -20.10 -0.07 12.02
CA LYS A 56 -21.29 -0.54 12.77
C LYS A 56 -22.17 0.62 13.20
N ALA A 57 -21.59 1.70 13.72
CA ALA A 57 -22.31 2.90 14.14
C ALA A 57 -23.08 3.57 12.98
N LYS A 58 -22.61 3.40 11.74
CA LYS A 58 -23.27 3.87 10.52
C LYS A 58 -24.20 2.85 9.89
N GLY A 59 -24.44 1.70 10.51
CA GLY A 59 -25.42 0.70 10.11
C GLY A 59 -24.89 -0.36 9.15
N ALA A 60 -23.61 -0.65 9.14
CA ALA A 60 -23.07 -1.83 8.47
C ALA A 60 -23.54 -3.10 9.19
N THR A 61 -23.99 -4.08 8.41
CA THR A 61 -24.35 -5.43 8.88
C THR A 61 -23.19 -6.40 8.83
N TYR A 62 -22.19 -6.10 7.99
CA TYR A 62 -20.93 -6.80 7.88
C TYR A 62 -19.79 -5.81 7.62
N THR A 63 -18.63 -6.08 8.19
CA THR A 63 -17.42 -5.29 7.94
C THR A 63 -16.21 -6.19 8.00
N ASP A 64 -15.33 -6.09 7.01
CA ASP A 64 -13.97 -6.62 7.07
C ASP A 64 -12.94 -5.52 6.85
N VAL A 65 -11.81 -5.65 7.55
CA VAL A 65 -10.70 -4.69 7.52
C VAL A 65 -9.43 -5.43 7.11
N ARG A 66 -8.74 -4.89 6.12
CA ARG A 66 -7.48 -5.44 5.63
C ARG A 66 -6.40 -4.39 5.79
N ILE A 67 -5.39 -4.70 6.59
CA ILE A 67 -4.19 -3.88 6.75
C ILE A 67 -3.08 -4.58 6.01
N GLY A 68 -2.57 -3.96 4.96
CA GLY A 68 -1.57 -4.56 4.09
C GLY A 68 -0.34 -3.69 3.91
N ARG A 69 0.80 -4.36 3.74
CA ARG A 69 2.05 -3.78 3.24
C ARG A 69 2.49 -4.60 2.04
N TYR A 70 2.84 -3.91 0.98
CA TYR A 70 3.30 -4.54 -0.26
C TYR A 70 4.68 -4.00 -0.61
N LEU A 71 5.61 -4.91 -0.81
CA LEU A 71 6.95 -4.62 -1.28
C LEU A 71 7.09 -5.24 -2.67
N ASN A 72 7.53 -4.44 -3.65
CA ASN A 72 7.77 -4.93 -4.98
C ASN A 72 9.18 -4.52 -5.43
N GLN A 73 9.90 -5.46 -6.02
CA GLN A 73 11.14 -5.20 -6.73
C GLN A 73 10.98 -5.66 -8.17
N SER A 74 11.25 -4.75 -9.10
CA SER A 74 11.29 -5.03 -10.53
C SER A 74 12.70 -4.84 -11.05
N VAL A 75 13.20 -5.82 -11.77
CA VAL A 75 14.47 -5.76 -12.50
C VAL A 75 14.17 -6.07 -13.96
N VAL A 76 14.39 -5.10 -14.83
CA VAL A 76 14.13 -5.22 -16.26
C VAL A 76 15.46 -5.31 -17.00
N THR A 77 15.63 -6.37 -17.77
CA THR A 77 16.83 -6.59 -18.59
C THR A 77 16.46 -6.68 -20.06
N ARG A 78 17.37 -6.23 -20.93
CA ARG A 78 17.28 -6.39 -22.39
C ARG A 78 18.69 -6.49 -22.95
N ASP A 79 18.91 -7.45 -23.87
CA ASP A 79 20.20 -7.68 -24.55
C ASP A 79 21.37 -7.79 -23.52
N ASN A 80 21.20 -8.60 -22.46
CA ASN A 80 22.13 -8.79 -21.37
C ASN A 80 22.52 -7.48 -20.62
N ARG A 81 21.67 -6.48 -20.66
CA ARG A 81 21.86 -5.20 -19.93
C ARG A 81 20.67 -4.89 -19.06
N VAL A 82 20.94 -4.38 -17.86
CA VAL A 82 19.89 -3.86 -16.97
C VAL A 82 19.34 -2.56 -17.57
N GLN A 83 18.06 -2.54 -17.87
CA GLN A 83 17.35 -1.37 -18.37
C GLN A 83 16.75 -0.55 -17.22
N GLY A 84 16.36 -1.22 -16.14
CA GLY A 84 15.79 -0.55 -14.99
C GLY A 84 15.71 -1.44 -13.76
N VAL A 85 15.81 -0.81 -12.60
CA VAL A 85 15.55 -1.40 -11.30
C VAL A 85 14.60 -0.48 -10.55
N ALA A 86 13.48 -1.03 -10.09
CA ALA A 86 12.53 -0.30 -9.27
C ALA A 86 12.23 -1.08 -7.99
N ASN A 87 12.28 -0.38 -6.87
CA ASN A 87 11.82 -0.87 -5.58
C ASN A 87 10.65 0.02 -5.14
N THR A 88 9.51 -0.58 -4.90
CA THR A 88 8.34 0.14 -4.43
C THR A 88 7.79 -0.48 -3.17
N GLU A 89 7.35 0.37 -2.27
CA GLU A 89 6.64 0.00 -1.06
C GLU A 89 5.30 0.74 -1.03
N SER A 90 4.24 0.02 -0.71
CA SER A 90 2.94 0.62 -0.43
C SER A 90 2.30 -0.04 0.79
N TYR A 91 1.54 0.72 1.54
CA TYR A 91 0.77 0.23 2.67
C TYR A 91 -0.57 0.95 2.76
N GLY A 92 -1.54 0.31 3.37
CA GLY A 92 -2.86 0.91 3.51
C GLY A 92 -3.83 0.05 4.29
N VAL A 93 -4.97 0.64 4.56
CA VAL A 93 -6.12 -0.02 5.17
C VAL A 93 -7.27 0.01 4.19
N GLY A 94 -7.76 -1.16 3.80
CA GLY A 94 -8.98 -1.34 3.04
C GLY A 94 -10.12 -1.79 3.95
N ILE A 95 -11.27 -1.16 3.84
CA ILE A 95 -12.45 -1.43 4.64
C ILE A 95 -13.59 -1.77 3.69
N ARG A 96 -14.11 -2.98 3.83
CA ARG A 96 -15.24 -3.46 3.04
C ARG A 96 -16.44 -3.72 3.96
N VAL A 97 -17.59 -3.29 3.55
CA VAL A 97 -18.81 -3.36 4.34
C VAL A 97 -20.01 -3.88 3.53
N ILE A 98 -21.00 -4.42 4.24
CA ILE A 98 -22.37 -4.56 3.71
C ILE A 98 -23.26 -3.65 4.52
N ALA A 99 -24.03 -2.80 3.84
CA ALA A 99 -25.08 -2.00 4.43
C ALA A 99 -26.28 -1.93 3.46
N ASN A 100 -27.49 -2.07 3.99
CA ASN A 100 -28.73 -2.15 3.21
C ASN A 100 -28.68 -3.22 2.09
N GLY A 101 -28.02 -4.35 2.36
CA GLY A 101 -27.88 -5.44 1.39
C GLY A 101 -26.88 -5.21 0.27
N SER A 102 -26.08 -4.14 0.28
CA SER A 102 -25.09 -3.81 -0.76
C SER A 102 -23.68 -3.72 -0.23
N TRP A 103 -22.72 -4.00 -1.11
CA TRP A 103 -21.30 -3.82 -0.85
C TRP A 103 -20.88 -2.35 -0.96
N GLY A 104 -19.99 -1.95 -0.06
CA GLY A 104 -19.22 -0.73 -0.15
C GLY A 104 -17.76 -0.99 0.22
N PHE A 105 -16.86 -0.24 -0.40
CA PHE A 105 -15.42 -0.33 -0.14
C PHE A 105 -14.81 1.07 -0.16
N ALA A 106 -13.90 1.31 0.78
CA ALA A 106 -13.04 2.48 0.79
C ALA A 106 -11.67 2.10 1.37
N ALA A 107 -10.64 2.82 0.99
CA ALA A 107 -9.28 2.58 1.47
C ALA A 107 -8.56 3.88 1.79
N THR A 108 -7.56 3.81 2.66
CA THR A 108 -6.68 4.93 3.01
C THR A 108 -5.26 4.44 3.32
N GLU A 109 -4.28 5.26 2.99
CA GLU A 109 -2.89 5.09 3.42
C GLU A 109 -2.62 5.72 4.80
N LYS A 110 -3.54 6.59 5.28
CA LYS A 110 -3.41 7.28 6.56
C LYS A 110 -3.80 6.36 7.70
N MET A 111 -2.84 6.11 8.61
CA MET A 111 -2.98 5.16 9.72
C MET A 111 -3.41 5.83 11.04
N ASP A 112 -3.93 7.05 10.99
CA ASP A 112 -4.49 7.71 12.16
C ASP A 112 -5.97 7.33 12.39
N ASN A 113 -6.39 7.41 13.65
CA ASN A 113 -7.72 6.98 14.08
C ASN A 113 -8.87 7.69 13.34
N ALA A 114 -8.71 9.00 13.09
CA ALA A 114 -9.75 9.82 12.45
C ALA A 114 -9.91 9.45 10.96
N SER A 115 -8.79 9.25 10.24
CA SER A 115 -8.79 8.83 8.84
C SER A 115 -9.39 7.44 8.68
N ILE A 116 -9.08 6.49 9.57
CA ILE A 116 -9.65 5.15 9.56
C ILE A 116 -11.16 5.18 9.79
N ALA A 117 -11.63 5.91 10.80
CA ALA A 117 -13.05 6.05 11.07
C ALA A 117 -13.80 6.67 9.89
N LYS A 118 -13.27 7.77 9.33
CA LYS A 118 -13.84 8.44 8.14
C LYS A 118 -13.89 7.53 6.92
N THR A 119 -12.88 6.70 6.72
CA THR A 119 -12.84 5.74 5.61
C THR A 119 -13.91 4.65 5.80
N ALA A 120 -14.12 4.17 7.03
CA ALA A 120 -15.19 3.23 7.33
C ALA A 120 -16.58 3.83 7.08
N GLU A 121 -16.81 5.08 7.50
CA GLU A 121 -18.04 5.79 7.21
C GLU A 121 -18.28 5.98 5.72
N LEU A 122 -17.24 6.30 4.95
CA LEU A 122 -17.31 6.42 3.49
C LEU A 122 -17.69 5.09 2.84
N ALA A 123 -17.09 3.96 3.27
CA ALA A 123 -17.44 2.65 2.77
C ALA A 123 -18.94 2.35 2.99
N VAL A 124 -19.49 2.69 4.18
CA VAL A 124 -20.92 2.53 4.47
C VAL A 124 -21.78 3.44 3.60
N ALA A 125 -21.37 4.69 3.38
CA ALA A 125 -22.11 5.61 2.52
C ALA A 125 -22.17 5.09 1.08
N ILE A 126 -21.06 4.55 0.56
CA ILE A 126 -21.01 3.90 -0.77
C ILE A 126 -21.96 2.70 -0.82
N ALA A 127 -21.94 1.81 0.19
CA ALA A 127 -22.84 0.67 0.26
C ALA A 127 -24.32 1.10 0.19
N LYS A 128 -24.70 2.09 1.00
CA LYS A 128 -26.08 2.62 1.03
C LYS A 128 -26.48 3.29 -0.30
N GLY A 129 -25.53 3.96 -0.97
CA GLY A 129 -25.76 4.51 -2.30
C GLY A 129 -26.04 3.42 -3.33
N ASN A 130 -25.21 2.38 -3.34
CA ASN A 130 -25.32 1.24 -4.25
C ASN A 130 -26.59 0.41 -4.02
N ALA A 131 -27.06 0.33 -2.77
CA ALA A 131 -28.28 -0.42 -2.43
C ALA A 131 -29.52 0.01 -3.22
N LYS A 132 -29.55 1.27 -3.68
CA LYS A 132 -30.64 1.80 -4.51
C LYS A 132 -30.69 1.22 -5.92
N LEU A 133 -29.61 0.60 -6.37
CA LEU A 133 -29.44 0.05 -7.71
C LEU A 133 -29.51 -1.48 -7.73
N LEU A 134 -29.63 -2.12 -6.56
CA LEU A 134 -29.66 -3.58 -6.46
C LEU A 134 -31.04 -4.14 -6.80
N THR A 135 -31.02 -5.24 -7.56
CA THR A 135 -32.20 -6.10 -7.75
C THR A 135 -32.33 -7.12 -6.63
N GLU A 136 -31.22 -7.63 -6.12
CA GLU A 136 -31.20 -8.62 -5.05
C GLU A 136 -30.15 -8.23 -3.96
N PRO A 137 -30.51 -8.35 -2.66
CA PRO A 137 -29.56 -8.06 -1.59
C PRO A 137 -28.47 -9.13 -1.50
N VAL A 138 -27.27 -8.69 -1.15
CA VAL A 138 -26.12 -9.58 -0.90
C VAL A 138 -26.39 -10.46 0.33
N GLN A 139 -26.23 -11.77 0.16
CA GLN A 139 -26.28 -12.75 1.24
C GLN A 139 -24.91 -13.44 1.36
N LEU A 140 -24.32 -13.39 2.55
CA LEU A 140 -23.09 -14.11 2.84
C LEU A 140 -23.40 -15.58 3.15
N ALA A 141 -22.61 -16.48 2.58
CA ALA A 141 -22.64 -17.87 2.98
C ALA A 141 -22.28 -18.01 4.47
N PRO A 142 -22.93 -18.90 5.23
CA PRO A 142 -22.53 -19.19 6.59
C PRO A 142 -21.08 -19.66 6.67
N GLN A 143 -20.28 -19.01 7.50
CA GLN A 143 -18.87 -19.34 7.67
C GLN A 143 -18.60 -19.57 9.16
N LYS A 144 -17.85 -20.64 9.48
CA LYS A 144 -17.32 -20.86 10.82
C LYS A 144 -16.19 -19.88 11.09
N GLY A 145 -16.19 -19.23 12.25
CA GLY A 145 -15.07 -18.42 12.69
C GLY A 145 -13.85 -19.28 12.98
N TYR A 146 -12.70 -18.89 12.47
CA TYR A 146 -11.42 -19.61 12.67
C TYR A 146 -10.59 -19.07 13.83
N GLY A 147 -11.04 -17.97 14.49
CA GLY A 147 -10.25 -17.29 15.53
C GLY A 147 -9.01 -16.61 14.97
N GLU A 148 -7.98 -16.50 15.80
CA GLU A 148 -6.67 -15.99 15.36
C GLU A 148 -5.87 -17.10 14.68
N VAL A 149 -5.46 -16.83 13.45
CA VAL A 149 -4.61 -17.74 12.68
C VAL A 149 -3.45 -16.98 12.07
N SER A 150 -2.29 -17.61 12.02
CA SER A 150 -1.11 -17.08 11.35
C SER A 150 -0.69 -18.03 10.25
N TRP A 151 -0.33 -17.47 9.11
CA TRP A 151 0.17 -18.25 7.99
C TRP A 151 1.37 -17.54 7.35
N LYS A 152 2.38 -18.32 6.98
CA LYS A 152 3.54 -17.86 6.23
C LYS A 152 3.80 -18.81 5.07
N THR A 153 4.10 -18.24 3.89
CA THR A 153 4.66 -19.02 2.80
C THR A 153 6.05 -19.51 3.22
N PRO A 154 6.34 -20.83 3.13
CA PRO A 154 7.70 -21.31 3.33
C PRO A 154 8.60 -20.72 2.23
N ILE A 155 9.62 -19.97 2.64
CA ILE A 155 10.57 -19.30 1.76
C ILE A 155 11.96 -19.80 2.12
N GLU A 156 12.65 -20.46 1.18
CA GLU A 156 14.04 -20.89 1.36
C GLU A 156 15.03 -19.73 1.22
N LYS A 157 14.78 -18.84 0.24
CA LYS A 157 15.58 -17.66 -0.02
C LYS A 157 14.67 -16.45 -0.20
N ASN A 158 14.88 -15.42 0.60
CA ASN A 158 14.16 -14.17 0.42
C ASN A 158 14.67 -13.43 -0.83
N ALA A 159 13.80 -13.25 -1.82
CA ALA A 159 14.18 -12.61 -3.07
C ALA A 159 14.68 -11.17 -2.89
N PHE A 160 14.25 -10.46 -1.83
CA PHE A 160 14.69 -9.09 -1.56
C PHE A 160 16.12 -9.02 -0.97
N GLU A 161 16.63 -10.09 -0.39
CA GLU A 161 17.99 -10.20 0.15
C GLU A 161 19.02 -10.54 -0.92
N ILE A 162 18.58 -11.03 -2.09
CA ILE A 162 19.47 -11.36 -3.20
C ILE A 162 19.88 -10.07 -3.91
N PRO A 163 21.20 -9.78 -4.03
CA PRO A 163 21.68 -8.61 -4.76
C PRO A 163 21.19 -8.57 -6.20
N VAL A 164 20.88 -7.37 -6.71
CA VAL A 164 20.42 -7.21 -8.10
C VAL A 164 21.41 -7.84 -9.09
N LYS A 165 22.72 -7.77 -8.83
CA LYS A 165 23.76 -8.38 -9.66
C LYS A 165 23.60 -9.90 -9.84
N GLU A 166 23.00 -10.59 -8.88
CA GLU A 166 22.76 -12.03 -8.95
C GLU A 166 21.42 -12.38 -9.62
N LYS A 167 20.57 -11.38 -9.84
CA LYS A 167 19.26 -11.54 -10.47
C LYS A 167 19.29 -11.28 -11.99
N VAL A 168 20.43 -10.87 -12.53
CA VAL A 168 20.62 -10.40 -13.92
C VAL A 168 21.49 -11.35 -14.73
#